data_d32589ee60d1efb390709ffd8f228709
#
_entry.id   d32589ee60d1efb390709ffd8f228709
#
_cell.length_a   1.000
_cell.length_b   1.000
_cell.length_c   1.000
_cell.angle_alpha   90.00
_cell.angle_beta   90.00
_cell.angle_gamma   90.00
#
_symmetry.space_group_name_H-M   'P 1'
#
loop_
_entity.id
_entity.type
_entity.pdbx_description
1 polymer ?
#
loop_
_entity_poly.entity_id
_entity_poly.type
_entity_poly.pdbx_seq_one_letter_code
_entity_poly.pdbx_strand_id
1 'polypeptide(L)'
;MNTIKYSGLVFLVFILTSGCEMKNNPVEVISLSASDSIARSLDTVSFSCKAQDSDGDKLSYEWQSTSGTIIADRDSARWIAPSKSGYYQVSCKVLDGVGASDARTVTIRVVGGIISGVVTNAVDGFSLEGALVTIGEESTLTNDVGEYEFYLPLESGTYDVSSILDLFCPFEGYFEIPNDNVSSSFTYNFSLSPFPKPGEIRMVLNWGSTPPDMDSHLKTPQIEGEVHHIMYSNRGDTDSAPFATLDVDDTDGYGPETMTIKQLFSGTYVYYIYQYSSTGSL
;
A
#
# COMPACT_ATOMS: atom_id res chain seq x y z
N MET A 1 3.57 42.32 107.09
CA MET A 1 3.63 42.58 105.62
C MET A 1 3.97 41.27 104.96
N ASN A 2 2.93 40.53 104.53
CA ASN A 2 3.07 39.16 103.98
C ASN A 2 3.07 39.25 102.46
N THR A 3 4.16 38.85 101.87
CA THR A 3 4.30 38.76 100.40
C THR A 3 3.95 37.35 99.98
N ILE A 4 2.86 37.21 99.22
CA ILE A 4 2.45 35.93 98.59
C ILE A 4 3.16 35.79 97.26
N LYS A 5 4.01 34.76 97.11
CA LYS A 5 4.60 34.37 95.85
C LYS A 5 3.67 33.40 95.12
N TYR A 6 3.17 33.80 93.95
CA TYR A 6 2.51 32.89 93.01
C TYR A 6 3.53 32.19 92.16
N SER A 7 3.59 30.88 92.26
CA SER A 7 4.36 30.00 91.32
C SER A 7 3.44 29.64 90.14
N GLY A 8 3.68 30.27 89.01
CA GLY A 8 2.93 29.96 87.80
C GLY A 8 3.51 28.68 87.16
N LEU A 9 2.74 27.59 87.09
CA LEU A 9 3.05 26.40 86.39
C LEU A 9 2.67 26.61 84.92
N VAL A 10 3.70 26.72 84.03
CA VAL A 10 3.50 26.78 82.60
C VAL A 10 3.37 25.35 82.05
N PHE A 11 2.16 24.98 81.62
CA PHE A 11 1.93 23.75 80.88
C PHE A 11 2.29 23.98 79.38
N LEU A 12 3.39 23.38 78.94
CA LEU A 12 3.75 23.32 77.54
C LEU A 12 2.97 22.16 76.93
N VAL A 13 1.92 22.42 76.12
CA VAL A 13 1.20 21.40 75.34
C VAL A 13 1.95 21.20 74.05
N PHE A 14 2.65 20.06 73.90
CA PHE A 14 3.16 19.60 72.63
C PHE A 14 2.02 18.94 71.85
N ILE A 15 1.50 19.63 70.85
CA ILE A 15 0.65 19.00 69.80
C ILE A 15 1.54 18.28 68.83
N LEU A 16 1.70 16.95 68.98
CA LEU A 16 2.27 16.08 67.96
C LEU A 16 1.22 15.93 66.88
N THR A 17 1.30 16.71 65.80
CA THR A 17 0.59 16.40 64.55
C THR A 17 1.36 15.29 63.86
N SER A 18 1.01 14.04 64.15
CA SER A 18 1.39 12.95 63.26
C SER A 18 0.63 13.17 61.95
N GLY A 19 1.29 13.78 60.97
CA GLY A 19 0.79 13.80 59.63
C GLY A 19 0.73 12.32 59.15
N CYS A 20 -0.48 11.81 59.03
CA CYS A 20 -0.67 10.57 58.30
C CYS A 20 -0.41 10.92 56.82
N GLU A 21 0.81 10.73 56.34
CA GLU A 21 1.07 10.76 54.90
C GLU A 21 0.27 9.61 54.29
N MET A 22 -0.83 9.94 53.60
CA MET A 22 -1.54 8.97 52.82
C MET A 22 -0.56 8.52 51.71
N LYS A 23 -0.22 7.21 51.73
CA LYS A 23 0.65 6.63 50.74
C LYS A 23 -0.10 6.65 49.42
N ASN A 24 0.39 7.43 48.45
CA ASN A 24 -0.14 7.43 47.11
C ASN A 24 0.14 6.07 46.41
N ASN A 25 -0.88 5.43 45.84
CA ASN A 25 -0.73 4.29 44.96
C ASN A 25 -0.50 4.80 43.55
N PRO A 26 0.39 4.16 42.76
CA PRO A 26 0.66 4.63 41.42
C PRO A 26 -0.54 4.39 40.49
N VAL A 27 -0.77 5.31 39.57
CA VAL A 27 -1.66 5.11 38.41
C VAL A 27 -1.18 3.96 37.54
N GLU A 28 -2.10 3.20 36.98
CA GLU A 28 -1.82 2.09 36.06
C GLU A 28 -2.53 2.31 34.72
N VAL A 29 -1.78 2.29 33.61
CA VAL A 29 -2.34 2.25 32.25
C VAL A 29 -2.69 0.81 31.90
N ILE A 30 -3.98 0.49 31.86
CA ILE A 30 -4.49 -0.86 31.56
C ILE A 30 -4.27 -1.20 30.11
N SER A 31 -4.64 -0.28 29.20
CA SER A 31 -4.49 -0.48 27.76
C SER A 31 -4.36 0.83 26.99
N LEU A 32 -3.60 0.79 25.92
CA LEU A 32 -3.57 1.78 24.85
C LEU A 32 -3.89 1.04 23.54
N SER A 33 -4.96 1.44 22.87
CA SER A 33 -5.42 0.84 21.61
C SER A 33 -5.48 1.88 20.51
N ALA A 34 -5.19 1.44 19.28
CA ALA A 34 -5.37 2.19 18.05
C ALA A 34 -6.50 1.56 17.23
N SER A 35 -7.21 2.36 16.44
CA SER A 35 -8.22 1.85 15.48
C SER A 35 -7.59 0.95 14.40
N ASP A 36 -6.34 1.26 14.02
CA ASP A 36 -5.60 0.59 12.97
C ASP A 36 -4.11 0.49 13.33
N SER A 37 -3.45 -0.57 12.89
CA SER A 37 -2.00 -0.74 13.02
C SER A 37 -1.23 -0.30 11.77
N ILE A 38 -1.94 -0.10 10.65
CA ILE A 38 -1.43 0.41 9.38
C ILE A 38 -2.29 1.60 8.98
N ALA A 39 -1.67 2.69 8.55
CA ALA A 39 -2.33 3.90 8.07
C ALA A 39 -1.65 4.37 6.78
N ARG A 40 -2.39 5.04 5.91
CA ARG A 40 -1.79 5.76 4.78
C ARG A 40 -1.25 7.11 5.25
N SER A 41 -0.41 7.71 4.43
CA SER A 41 0.00 9.11 4.63
C SER A 41 -1.23 10.02 4.77
N LEU A 42 -1.21 10.88 5.80
CA LEU A 42 -2.27 11.83 6.15
C LEU A 42 -3.59 11.22 6.64
N ASP A 43 -3.71 9.90 6.75
CA ASP A 43 -4.86 9.26 7.38
C ASP A 43 -4.96 9.62 8.86
N THR A 44 -6.17 9.53 9.38
CA THR A 44 -6.44 9.75 10.80
C THR A 44 -6.65 8.42 11.52
N VAL A 45 -5.79 8.12 12.49
CA VAL A 45 -5.92 6.96 13.39
C VAL A 45 -6.44 7.45 14.75
N SER A 46 -7.45 6.76 15.28
CA SER A 46 -8.03 7.05 16.60
C SER A 46 -7.39 6.19 17.68
N PHE A 47 -7.12 6.77 18.83
CA PHE A 47 -6.53 6.11 19.98
C PHE A 47 -7.45 6.22 21.21
N SER A 48 -7.41 5.20 22.07
CA SER A 48 -8.07 5.19 23.38
C SER A 48 -7.12 4.62 24.43
N CYS A 49 -6.96 5.33 25.53
CA CYS A 49 -6.15 4.95 26.68
C CYS A 49 -7.06 4.67 27.88
N LYS A 50 -7.01 3.45 28.42
CA LYS A 50 -7.70 3.08 29.65
C LYS A 50 -6.69 3.03 30.78
N ALA A 51 -6.96 3.78 31.84
CA ALA A 51 -6.14 3.80 33.05
C ALA A 51 -7.01 3.76 34.30
N GLN A 52 -6.42 3.33 35.39
CA GLN A 52 -7.05 3.33 36.73
C GLN A 52 -6.09 3.83 37.79
N ASP A 53 -6.64 4.38 38.82
CA ASP A 53 -5.95 4.74 40.05
C ASP A 53 -6.71 4.16 41.25
N SER A 54 -5.98 3.50 42.17
CA SER A 54 -6.58 2.80 43.31
C SER A 54 -7.06 3.75 44.40
N ASP A 55 -6.52 4.96 44.45
CA ASP A 55 -6.90 5.99 45.40
C ASP A 55 -8.07 6.84 44.91
N GLY A 56 -8.39 6.69 43.59
CA GLY A 56 -9.46 7.43 42.93
C GLY A 56 -9.08 8.87 42.57
N ASP A 57 -7.79 9.12 42.42
CA ASP A 57 -7.25 10.41 42.01
C ASP A 57 -7.66 10.80 40.59
N LYS A 58 -7.74 12.12 40.38
CA LYS A 58 -8.12 12.63 39.07
C LYS A 58 -6.97 12.45 38.07
N LEU A 59 -7.21 11.61 37.03
CA LEU A 59 -6.25 11.34 36.00
C LEU A 59 -6.20 12.45 34.96
N SER A 60 -4.98 12.72 34.47
CA SER A 60 -4.69 13.56 33.31
C SER A 60 -3.86 12.77 32.28
N TYR A 61 -4.02 13.10 30.97
CA TYR A 61 -3.48 12.35 29.86
C TYR A 61 -2.59 13.26 29.01
N GLU A 62 -1.37 12.83 28.74
CA GLU A 62 -0.42 13.49 27.87
C GLU A 62 -0.11 12.60 26.66
N TRP A 63 -0.42 13.10 25.47
CA TRP A 63 -0.23 12.36 24.23
C TRP A 63 0.97 12.89 23.47
N GLN A 64 1.79 11.97 22.96
CA GLN A 64 2.96 12.29 22.15
C GLN A 64 3.06 11.33 20.96
N SER A 65 3.67 11.80 19.84
CA SER A 65 4.05 10.98 18.71
C SER A 65 5.45 11.32 18.23
N THR A 66 6.12 10.37 17.58
CA THR A 66 7.43 10.60 16.97
C THR A 66 7.35 11.48 15.72
N SER A 67 6.18 11.55 15.06
CA SER A 67 5.87 12.46 13.95
C SER A 67 4.36 12.47 13.71
N GLY A 68 3.88 13.32 12.79
CA GLY A 68 2.45 13.55 12.56
C GLY A 68 1.86 14.52 13.58
N THR A 69 0.53 14.72 13.53
CA THR A 69 -0.17 15.67 14.39
C THR A 69 -1.13 14.96 15.33
N ILE A 70 -1.00 15.18 16.64
CA ILE A 70 -1.93 14.65 17.65
C ILE A 70 -2.95 15.72 18.02
N ILE A 71 -4.23 15.30 18.07
CA ILE A 71 -5.36 16.07 18.57
C ILE A 71 -5.92 15.27 19.76
N ALA A 72 -5.51 15.66 20.97
CA ALA A 72 -5.86 14.99 22.21
C ALA A 72 -7.22 15.42 22.76
N ASP A 73 -7.97 14.46 23.31
CA ASP A 73 -9.20 14.68 24.07
C ASP A 73 -9.24 13.72 25.26
N ARG A 74 -8.60 14.13 26.36
CA ARG A 74 -8.46 13.33 27.59
C ARG A 74 -7.90 11.93 27.32
N ASP A 75 -8.70 10.88 27.58
CA ASP A 75 -8.37 9.46 27.43
C ASP A 75 -8.39 8.98 25.96
N SER A 76 -8.68 9.87 25.04
CA SER A 76 -8.68 9.61 23.61
C SER A 76 -7.83 10.62 22.84
N ALA A 77 -7.39 10.23 21.64
CA ALA A 77 -6.70 11.10 20.72
C ALA A 77 -6.98 10.70 19.27
N ARG A 78 -6.87 11.67 18.37
CA ARG A 78 -6.76 11.45 16.93
C ARG A 78 -5.36 11.82 16.50
N TRP A 79 -4.73 10.96 15.75
CA TRP A 79 -3.42 11.22 15.19
C TRP A 79 -3.51 11.24 13.68
N ILE A 80 -3.07 12.34 13.07
CA ILE A 80 -2.93 12.47 11.63
C ILE A 80 -1.54 11.97 11.27
N ALA A 81 -1.47 10.91 10.47
CA ALA A 81 -0.22 10.31 10.03
C ALA A 81 0.63 11.31 9.24
N PRO A 82 1.97 11.28 9.36
CA PRO A 82 2.85 12.10 8.54
C PRO A 82 2.78 11.70 7.06
N SER A 83 3.23 12.58 6.17
CA SER A 83 3.31 12.30 4.74
C SER A 83 4.36 11.25 4.37
N LYS A 84 5.40 11.11 5.19
CA LYS A 84 6.48 10.14 4.96
C LYS A 84 6.10 8.77 5.49
N SER A 85 6.30 7.72 4.69
CA SER A 85 6.16 6.34 5.11
C SER A 85 7.19 5.95 6.18
N GLY A 86 6.84 4.98 7.04
CA GLY A 86 7.72 4.53 8.12
C GLY A 86 6.96 3.98 9.31
N TYR A 87 7.69 3.67 10.37
CA TYR A 87 7.13 3.24 11.66
C TYR A 87 7.12 4.42 12.63
N TYR A 88 5.95 4.74 13.16
CA TYR A 88 5.75 5.86 14.07
C TYR A 88 5.16 5.38 15.39
N GLN A 89 5.66 5.95 16.47
CA GLN A 89 5.19 5.64 17.81
C GLN A 89 4.23 6.73 18.30
N VAL A 90 3.10 6.30 18.86
CA VAL A 90 2.17 7.14 19.59
C VAL A 90 2.11 6.64 21.03
N SER A 91 2.34 7.52 21.98
CA SER A 91 2.32 7.22 23.41
C SER A 91 1.31 8.06 24.16
N CYS A 92 0.74 7.45 25.19
CA CYS A 92 -0.08 8.13 26.18
C CYS A 92 0.57 7.96 27.56
N LYS A 93 0.89 9.07 28.22
CA LYS A 93 1.32 9.13 29.61
C LYS A 93 0.16 9.60 30.45
N VAL A 94 -0.13 8.88 31.52
CA VAL A 94 -1.21 9.20 32.47
C VAL A 94 -0.60 9.59 33.81
N LEU A 95 -1.08 10.67 34.39
CA LEU A 95 -0.63 11.23 35.68
C LEU A 95 -1.80 11.27 36.63
N ASP A 96 -1.55 10.98 37.90
CA ASP A 96 -2.52 11.05 38.99
C ASP A 96 -2.65 12.44 39.64
N GLY A 97 -1.79 13.39 39.23
CA GLY A 97 -1.79 14.74 39.81
C GLY A 97 -1.12 14.88 41.19
N VAL A 98 -0.69 13.77 41.79
CA VAL A 98 0.01 13.73 43.10
C VAL A 98 1.47 13.31 42.96
N GLY A 99 1.90 12.86 41.81
CA GLY A 99 3.32 12.62 41.47
C GLY A 99 3.64 11.29 40.86
N ALA A 100 2.68 10.35 40.71
CA ALA A 100 2.90 9.12 39.96
C ALA A 100 2.44 9.26 38.51
N SER A 101 3.03 8.45 37.65
CA SER A 101 2.64 8.36 36.22
C SER A 101 2.97 6.99 35.66
N ASP A 102 2.20 6.55 34.67
CA ASP A 102 2.45 5.39 33.85
C ASP A 102 2.23 5.72 32.37
N ALA A 103 2.86 4.98 31.46
CA ALA A 103 2.76 5.27 30.03
C ALA A 103 2.77 3.98 29.19
N ARG A 104 2.06 4.03 28.06
CA ARG A 104 2.14 3.00 27.02
C ARG A 104 2.35 3.62 25.65
N THR A 105 2.92 2.80 24.77
CA THR A 105 3.24 3.16 23.39
C THR A 105 2.69 2.11 22.43
N VAL A 106 2.16 2.58 21.31
CA VAL A 106 1.75 1.76 20.15
C VAL A 106 2.53 2.21 18.93
N THR A 107 2.93 1.27 18.10
CA THR A 107 3.61 1.56 16.83
C THR A 107 2.61 1.40 15.69
N ILE A 108 2.52 2.42 14.84
CA ILE A 108 1.72 2.45 13.61
C ILE A 108 2.67 2.44 12.42
N ARG A 109 2.41 1.57 11.45
CA ARG A 109 3.10 1.59 10.15
C ARG A 109 2.37 2.56 9.23
N VAL A 110 3.03 3.61 8.77
CA VAL A 110 2.51 4.51 7.73
C VAL A 110 3.05 4.04 6.39
N VAL A 111 2.15 3.78 5.46
CA VAL A 111 2.47 3.38 4.09
C VAL A 111 2.20 4.53 3.14
N GLY A 112 3.11 4.75 2.18
CA GLY A 112 3.07 5.91 1.29
C GLY A 112 2.04 5.79 0.17
N GLY A 113 1.67 4.56 -0.23
CA GLY A 113 0.69 4.33 -1.29
C GLY A 113 0.33 2.87 -1.45
N ILE A 114 -0.65 2.64 -2.31
CA ILE A 114 -1.07 1.30 -2.74
C ILE A 114 -0.64 1.12 -4.18
N ILE A 115 -0.02 -0.02 -4.46
CA ILE A 115 0.10 -0.52 -5.84
C ILE A 115 -0.94 -1.61 -5.99
N SER A 116 -1.80 -1.47 -6.97
CA SER A 116 -2.80 -2.48 -7.31
C SER A 116 -2.82 -2.72 -8.81
N GLY A 117 -3.36 -3.84 -9.23
CA GLY A 117 -3.53 -4.14 -10.64
C GLY A 117 -4.25 -5.44 -10.88
N VAL A 118 -4.44 -5.76 -12.14
CA VAL A 118 -5.04 -6.99 -12.61
C VAL A 118 -4.05 -7.71 -13.51
N VAL A 119 -3.92 -9.02 -13.33
CA VAL A 119 -3.16 -9.90 -14.21
C VAL A 119 -4.12 -10.67 -15.09
N THR A 120 -3.91 -10.60 -16.42
CA THR A 120 -4.77 -11.24 -17.40
C THR A 120 -3.99 -12.22 -18.29
N ASN A 121 -4.71 -13.09 -18.96
CA ASN A 121 -4.18 -13.97 -20.01
C ASN A 121 -4.08 -13.20 -21.32
N ALA A 122 -2.90 -13.12 -21.86
CA ALA A 122 -2.61 -12.38 -23.09
C ALA A 122 -3.33 -12.91 -24.35
N VAL A 123 -3.90 -14.11 -24.32
CA VAL A 123 -4.55 -14.73 -25.51
C VAL A 123 -6.06 -14.49 -25.56
N ASP A 124 -6.70 -14.42 -24.40
CA ASP A 124 -8.17 -14.33 -24.32
C ASP A 124 -8.68 -13.17 -23.42
N GLY A 125 -7.76 -12.45 -22.74
CA GLY A 125 -8.07 -11.34 -21.87
C GLY A 125 -8.67 -11.71 -20.53
N PHE A 126 -8.88 -13.02 -20.23
CA PHE A 126 -9.44 -13.43 -18.95
C PHE A 126 -8.47 -13.22 -17.79
N SER A 127 -9.03 -12.88 -16.64
CA SER A 127 -8.28 -12.71 -15.41
C SER A 127 -7.56 -14.00 -14.96
N LEU A 128 -6.39 -13.87 -14.38
CA LEU A 128 -5.56 -14.99 -13.91
C LEU A 128 -5.50 -15.03 -12.39
N GLU A 129 -6.13 -16.04 -11.79
CA GLU A 129 -6.02 -16.36 -10.38
C GLU A 129 -4.68 -17.05 -10.06
N GLY A 130 -4.10 -16.75 -8.89
CA GLY A 130 -2.94 -17.44 -8.34
C GLY A 130 -1.61 -17.07 -9.00
N ALA A 131 -1.56 -16.03 -9.84
CA ALA A 131 -0.28 -15.50 -10.33
C ALA A 131 0.48 -14.87 -9.16
N LEU A 132 1.73 -15.32 -8.93
CA LEU A 132 2.61 -14.72 -7.94
C LEU A 132 3.21 -13.44 -8.53
N VAL A 133 2.75 -12.30 -8.04
CA VAL A 133 3.29 -10.98 -8.40
C VAL A 133 4.31 -10.56 -7.35
N THR A 134 5.47 -10.06 -7.80
CA THR A 134 6.55 -9.57 -6.95
C THR A 134 6.90 -8.14 -7.33
N ILE A 135 6.98 -7.24 -6.35
CA ILE A 135 7.40 -5.86 -6.50
C ILE A 135 8.47 -5.56 -5.44
N GLY A 136 9.70 -5.33 -5.87
CA GLY A 136 10.84 -5.23 -4.97
C GLY A 136 11.06 -6.52 -4.18
N GLU A 137 10.94 -6.48 -2.84
CA GLU A 137 11.09 -7.64 -1.95
C GLU A 137 9.75 -8.27 -1.53
N GLU A 138 8.63 -7.65 -1.87
CA GLU A 138 7.29 -8.10 -1.47
C GLU A 138 6.61 -8.91 -2.59
N SER A 139 5.85 -9.92 -2.20
CA SER A 139 5.12 -10.79 -3.14
C SER A 139 3.70 -11.04 -2.66
N THR A 140 2.76 -11.15 -3.60
CA THR A 140 1.37 -11.53 -3.34
C THR A 140 0.82 -12.39 -4.46
N LEU A 141 -0.26 -13.13 -4.21
CA LEU A 141 -0.98 -13.88 -5.23
C LEU A 141 -2.19 -13.07 -5.72
N THR A 142 -2.49 -13.19 -7.01
CA THR A 142 -3.75 -12.67 -7.54
C THR A 142 -4.95 -13.46 -7.03
N ASN A 143 -6.06 -12.75 -6.78
CA ASN A 143 -7.34 -13.33 -6.37
C ASN A 143 -8.09 -13.97 -7.56
N ASP A 144 -9.34 -14.45 -7.33
CA ASP A 144 -10.21 -15.11 -8.32
C ASP A 144 -10.64 -14.21 -9.50
N VAL A 145 -10.46 -12.90 -9.39
CA VAL A 145 -10.67 -11.93 -10.47
C VAL A 145 -9.37 -11.32 -10.99
N GLY A 146 -8.22 -11.96 -10.68
CA GLY A 146 -6.91 -11.58 -11.16
C GLY A 146 -6.30 -10.34 -10.49
N GLU A 147 -6.94 -9.79 -9.48
CA GLU A 147 -6.48 -8.57 -8.79
C GLU A 147 -5.38 -8.87 -7.79
N TYR A 148 -4.45 -7.92 -7.65
CA TYR A 148 -3.42 -7.89 -6.62
C TYR A 148 -3.30 -6.51 -5.99
N GLU A 149 -2.81 -6.46 -4.74
CA GLU A 149 -2.59 -5.22 -4.01
C GLU A 149 -1.36 -5.33 -3.12
N PHE A 150 -0.53 -4.27 -3.12
CA PHE A 150 0.61 -4.08 -2.23
C PHE A 150 0.46 -2.79 -1.43
N TYR A 151 0.81 -2.87 -0.16
CA TYR A 151 0.97 -1.70 0.73
C TYR A 151 2.46 -1.45 0.92
N LEU A 152 3.06 -0.59 0.08
CA LEU A 152 4.49 -0.33 0.10
C LEU A 152 4.80 1.10 0.55
N PRO A 153 5.94 1.32 1.25
CA PRO A 153 6.49 2.65 1.43
C PRO A 153 7.00 3.12 0.07
N LEU A 154 6.11 3.77 -0.70
CA LEU A 154 6.46 4.25 -2.02
C LEU A 154 7.32 5.50 -1.91
N GLU A 155 8.56 5.41 -2.35
CA GLU A 155 9.44 6.55 -2.63
C GLU A 155 9.46 6.77 -4.14
N SER A 156 9.85 7.97 -4.58
CA SER A 156 10.08 8.20 -6.01
C SER A 156 11.20 7.30 -6.53
N GLY A 157 11.01 6.73 -7.70
CA GLY A 157 11.97 5.81 -8.30
C GLY A 157 11.33 4.76 -9.17
N THR A 158 12.16 3.88 -9.70
CA THR A 158 11.76 2.74 -10.53
C THR A 158 11.56 1.50 -9.65
N TYR A 159 10.47 0.79 -9.88
CA TYR A 159 10.12 -0.45 -9.19
C TYR A 159 10.03 -1.57 -10.21
N ASP A 160 10.88 -2.57 -10.05
CA ASP A 160 10.82 -3.78 -10.86
C ASP A 160 9.60 -4.62 -10.46
N VAL A 161 8.91 -5.15 -11.47
CA VAL A 161 7.77 -6.05 -11.31
C VAL A 161 8.07 -7.34 -12.01
N SER A 162 7.83 -8.45 -11.33
CA SER A 162 7.88 -9.78 -11.97
C SER A 162 6.63 -10.58 -11.59
N SER A 163 6.27 -11.52 -12.46
CA SER A 163 5.19 -12.45 -12.17
C SER A 163 5.43 -13.81 -12.76
N ILE A 164 5.01 -14.84 -12.03
CA ILE A 164 5.06 -16.24 -12.45
C ILE A 164 3.73 -16.93 -12.19
N LEU A 165 3.34 -17.77 -13.13
CA LEU A 165 2.18 -18.67 -13.01
C LEU A 165 2.50 -19.94 -13.81
N ASP A 166 2.09 -21.10 -13.30
CA ASP A 166 2.27 -22.37 -14.00
C ASP A 166 1.65 -22.34 -15.41
N LEU A 167 2.37 -22.86 -16.40
CA LEU A 167 1.99 -22.91 -17.81
C LEU A 167 2.06 -21.55 -18.55
N PHE A 168 2.53 -20.50 -17.90
CA PHE A 168 2.73 -19.18 -18.50
C PHE A 168 4.21 -18.80 -18.53
N CYS A 169 4.57 -17.99 -19.53
CA CYS A 169 5.88 -17.38 -19.58
C CYS A 169 6.05 -16.41 -18.39
N PRO A 170 7.21 -16.42 -17.71
CA PRO A 170 7.49 -15.39 -16.69
C PRO A 170 7.40 -13.98 -17.28
N PHE A 171 6.86 -13.07 -16.50
CA PHE A 171 6.78 -11.64 -16.83
C PHE A 171 7.85 -10.87 -16.06
N GLU A 172 8.49 -9.93 -16.73
CA GLU A 172 9.38 -8.93 -16.14
C GLU A 172 9.03 -7.55 -16.72
N GLY A 173 8.85 -6.58 -15.85
CA GLY A 173 8.52 -5.21 -16.21
C GLY A 173 8.94 -4.23 -15.11
N TYR A 174 8.62 -2.97 -15.29
CA TYR A 174 8.85 -1.94 -14.27
C TYR A 174 7.80 -0.82 -14.38
N PHE A 175 7.64 -0.05 -13.32
CA PHE A 175 6.93 1.21 -13.32
C PHE A 175 7.73 2.28 -12.55
N GLU A 176 7.44 3.55 -12.83
CA GLU A 176 8.10 4.68 -12.19
C GLU A 176 7.12 5.44 -11.32
N ILE A 177 7.56 5.80 -10.11
CA ILE A 177 6.85 6.72 -9.22
C ILE A 177 7.53 8.09 -9.35
N PRO A 178 6.81 9.12 -9.84
CA PRO A 178 7.35 10.48 -9.98
C PRO A 178 7.68 11.12 -8.62
N ASN A 179 8.64 12.06 -8.61
CA ASN A 179 9.14 12.74 -7.40
C ASN A 179 8.11 13.55 -6.62
N ASP A 180 7.00 13.92 -7.22
CA ASP A 180 5.96 14.80 -6.68
C ASP A 180 4.70 14.07 -6.20
N ASN A 181 4.68 12.72 -6.24
CA ASN A 181 3.45 11.95 -6.08
C ASN A 181 3.55 10.83 -5.01
N VAL A 182 4.09 11.17 -3.85
CA VAL A 182 4.44 10.20 -2.77
C VAL A 182 3.22 9.60 -2.05
N SER A 183 1.99 10.06 -2.31
CA SER A 183 0.79 9.61 -1.59
C SER A 183 -0.30 9.00 -2.49
N SER A 184 0.03 8.70 -3.73
CA SER A 184 -0.94 8.19 -4.69
C SER A 184 -1.04 6.67 -4.69
N SER A 185 -2.21 6.16 -4.99
CA SER A 185 -2.37 4.78 -5.42
C SER A 185 -1.91 4.67 -6.88
N PHE A 186 -1.19 3.61 -7.20
CA PHE A 186 -0.75 3.31 -8.56
C PHE A 186 -1.45 2.05 -9.05
N THR A 187 -1.89 2.07 -10.29
CA THR A 187 -2.41 0.88 -10.96
C THR A 187 -1.39 0.42 -11.99
N TYR A 188 -1.03 -0.86 -11.94
CA TYR A 188 -0.15 -1.49 -12.91
C TYR A 188 -0.74 -2.82 -13.35
N ASN A 189 -1.48 -2.80 -14.47
CA ASN A 189 -2.04 -4.01 -15.08
C ASN A 189 -1.04 -4.59 -16.07
N PHE A 190 -1.02 -5.90 -16.20
CA PHE A 190 -0.21 -6.59 -17.21
C PHE A 190 -0.78 -7.98 -17.51
N SER A 191 -0.26 -8.60 -18.57
CA SER A 191 -0.74 -9.89 -19.02
C SER A 191 0.38 -10.92 -19.08
N LEU A 192 0.06 -12.14 -18.72
CA LEU A 192 0.93 -13.30 -18.89
C LEU A 192 0.55 -14.05 -20.15
N SER A 193 1.56 -14.43 -20.94
CA SER A 193 1.37 -15.28 -22.11
C SER A 193 1.47 -16.75 -21.73
N PRO A 194 0.50 -17.61 -22.06
CA PRO A 194 0.73 -19.04 -22.03
C PRO A 194 1.93 -19.40 -22.90
N PHE A 195 2.66 -20.47 -22.57
CA PHE A 195 3.77 -20.91 -23.41
C PHE A 195 3.30 -21.14 -24.86
N PRO A 196 3.92 -20.46 -25.85
CA PRO A 196 3.61 -20.73 -27.24
C PRO A 196 3.98 -22.19 -27.61
N LYS A 197 3.22 -22.80 -28.52
CA LYS A 197 3.56 -24.11 -29.03
C LYS A 197 4.84 -24.04 -29.88
N PRO A 198 5.56 -25.16 -30.05
CA PRO A 198 6.72 -25.18 -30.92
C PRO A 198 6.39 -24.67 -32.33
N GLY A 199 7.10 -23.62 -32.76
CA GLY A 199 6.91 -22.96 -34.07
C GLY A 199 5.94 -21.77 -34.05
N GLU A 200 5.25 -21.53 -32.94
CA GLU A 200 4.46 -20.31 -32.73
C GLU A 200 5.32 -19.16 -32.17
N ILE A 201 5.00 -17.93 -32.56
CA ILE A 201 5.55 -16.71 -31.99
C ILE A 201 4.37 -15.87 -31.46
N ARG A 202 4.50 -15.34 -30.24
CA ARG A 202 3.53 -14.42 -29.70
C ARG A 202 4.21 -13.10 -29.30
N MET A 203 3.60 -12.02 -29.71
CA MET A 203 3.97 -10.65 -29.35
C MET A 203 2.86 -10.11 -28.44
N VAL A 204 3.20 -9.73 -27.22
CA VAL A 204 2.29 -9.17 -26.23
C VAL A 204 2.74 -7.75 -25.96
N LEU A 205 1.86 -6.78 -26.21
CA LEU A 205 2.06 -5.39 -25.89
C LEU A 205 1.28 -5.06 -24.62
N ASN A 206 1.98 -4.61 -23.58
CA ASN A 206 1.41 -3.99 -22.39
C ASN A 206 1.92 -2.55 -22.33
N TRP A 207 1.08 -1.63 -21.84
CA TRP A 207 1.45 -0.22 -21.66
C TRP A 207 0.76 0.34 -20.41
N GLY A 208 0.85 1.64 -20.16
CA GLY A 208 0.17 2.29 -19.05
C GLY A 208 -1.29 2.64 -19.38
N SER A 209 -1.95 3.37 -18.47
CA SER A 209 -3.32 3.85 -18.69
C SER A 209 -3.44 4.86 -19.84
N THR A 210 -2.33 5.38 -20.32
CA THR A 210 -2.26 6.41 -21.38
C THR A 210 -1.11 6.11 -22.32
N PRO A 211 -1.35 6.14 -23.63
CA PRO A 211 -2.62 6.41 -24.31
C PRO A 211 -3.64 5.27 -24.11
N PRO A 212 -4.96 5.53 -24.17
CA PRO A 212 -5.95 4.47 -23.96
C PRO A 212 -5.96 3.41 -25.05
N ASP A 213 -5.54 3.74 -26.26
CA ASP A 213 -5.65 2.85 -27.41
C ASP A 213 -4.37 2.85 -28.25
N MET A 214 -3.76 1.66 -28.35
CA MET A 214 -2.52 1.39 -29.08
C MET A 214 -2.69 0.16 -29.96
N ASP A 215 -2.68 0.37 -31.28
CA ASP A 215 -2.83 -0.70 -32.27
C ASP A 215 -1.53 -1.43 -32.59
N SER A 216 -1.55 -2.73 -32.49
CA SER A 216 -0.51 -3.60 -33.05
C SER A 216 -0.76 -3.91 -34.53
N HIS A 217 0.25 -3.80 -35.31
CA HIS A 217 0.22 -4.08 -36.71
C HIS A 217 1.29 -5.12 -37.08
N LEU A 218 0.90 -6.13 -37.85
CA LEU A 218 1.82 -7.15 -38.37
C LEU A 218 1.69 -7.27 -39.89
N LYS A 219 2.78 -7.05 -40.60
CA LYS A 219 2.88 -7.39 -42.02
C LYS A 219 3.68 -8.69 -42.20
N THR A 220 3.10 -9.64 -42.92
CA THR A 220 3.74 -10.93 -43.22
C THR A 220 4.66 -10.85 -44.41
N PRO A 221 5.59 -11.83 -44.64
CA PRO A 221 6.14 -12.06 -45.96
C PRO A 221 5.04 -12.50 -46.96
N GLN A 222 5.40 -12.75 -48.18
CA GLN A 222 4.44 -13.36 -49.12
C GLN A 222 4.06 -14.77 -48.65
N ILE A 223 2.76 -14.95 -48.41
CA ILE A 223 2.14 -16.25 -48.09
C ILE A 223 1.07 -16.50 -49.13
N GLU A 224 1.17 -17.62 -49.85
CA GLU A 224 0.26 -17.95 -50.95
C GLU A 224 0.21 -16.87 -52.04
N GLY A 225 1.30 -16.11 -52.23
CA GLY A 225 1.44 -15.08 -53.24
C GLY A 225 1.05 -13.67 -52.79
N GLU A 226 0.56 -13.49 -51.58
CA GLU A 226 0.11 -12.21 -51.03
C GLU A 226 0.85 -11.81 -49.74
N VAL A 227 0.99 -10.52 -49.50
CA VAL A 227 1.44 -9.93 -48.24
C VAL A 227 0.21 -9.54 -47.45
N HIS A 228 0.06 -10.11 -46.26
CA HIS A 228 -1.06 -9.83 -45.38
C HIS A 228 -0.69 -8.74 -44.38
N HIS A 229 -1.67 -7.91 -44.04
CA HIS A 229 -1.57 -6.90 -42.98
C HIS A 229 -2.63 -7.17 -41.91
N ILE A 230 -2.17 -7.62 -40.75
CA ILE A 230 -3.00 -7.98 -39.59
C ILE A 230 -3.04 -6.77 -38.66
N MET A 231 -4.25 -6.35 -38.26
CA MET A 231 -4.54 -5.22 -37.38
C MET A 231 -6.01 -5.32 -36.91
N TYR A 232 -6.47 -4.38 -36.08
CA TYR A 232 -7.83 -4.36 -35.50
C TYR A 232 -8.96 -4.61 -36.52
N SER A 233 -8.89 -4.01 -37.71
CA SER A 233 -9.92 -4.15 -38.75
C SER A 233 -9.73 -5.37 -39.66
N ASN A 234 -8.60 -6.08 -39.56
CA ASN A 234 -8.28 -7.32 -40.28
C ASN A 234 -7.47 -8.21 -39.34
N ARG A 235 -8.15 -8.93 -38.46
CA ARG A 235 -7.52 -9.69 -37.39
C ARG A 235 -6.73 -10.92 -37.84
N GLY A 236 -6.82 -11.29 -39.10
CA GLY A 236 -6.14 -12.46 -39.65
C GLY A 236 -6.86 -13.77 -39.33
N ASP A 237 -6.17 -14.90 -39.57
CA ASP A 237 -6.66 -16.26 -39.37
C ASP A 237 -5.47 -17.17 -38.99
N THR A 238 -5.70 -18.11 -38.09
CA THR A 238 -4.67 -19.07 -37.65
C THR A 238 -4.71 -20.39 -38.42
N ASP A 239 -5.81 -20.74 -39.10
CA ASP A 239 -6.01 -22.01 -39.77
C ASP A 239 -5.87 -21.93 -41.33
N SER A 240 -5.84 -20.68 -41.83
CA SER A 240 -5.56 -20.36 -43.23
C SER A 240 -4.59 -19.17 -43.31
N ALA A 241 -4.14 -18.79 -44.53
CA ALA A 241 -3.33 -17.59 -44.71
C ALA A 241 -4.04 -16.37 -44.08
N PRO A 242 -3.38 -15.58 -43.24
CA PRO A 242 -1.92 -15.47 -43.05
C PRO A 242 -1.29 -16.40 -41.99
N PHE A 243 -2.01 -17.34 -41.38
CA PHE A 243 -1.61 -18.20 -40.25
C PHE A 243 -1.10 -17.40 -39.04
N ALA A 244 -1.68 -16.24 -38.87
CA ALA A 244 -1.39 -15.31 -37.79
C ALA A 244 -2.64 -14.49 -37.49
N THR A 245 -2.80 -14.08 -36.22
CA THR A 245 -4.00 -13.34 -35.75
C THR A 245 -3.64 -12.27 -34.74
N LEU A 246 -4.50 -11.25 -34.65
CA LEU A 246 -4.64 -10.38 -33.48
C LEU A 246 -5.60 -11.06 -32.51
N ASP A 247 -5.08 -11.60 -31.41
CA ASP A 247 -5.85 -12.37 -30.42
C ASP A 247 -6.71 -11.45 -29.57
N VAL A 248 -6.07 -10.47 -28.92
CA VAL A 248 -6.69 -9.46 -28.06
C VAL A 248 -6.39 -8.07 -28.65
N ASP A 249 -7.39 -7.21 -28.58
CA ASP A 249 -7.42 -5.83 -29.05
C ASP A 249 -8.02 -4.98 -27.92
N ASP A 250 -7.17 -4.25 -27.22
CA ASP A 250 -7.51 -3.46 -26.04
C ASP A 250 -7.63 -1.98 -26.43
N THR A 251 -8.69 -1.33 -26.02
CA THR A 251 -9.03 0.05 -26.40
C THR A 251 -9.22 0.99 -25.20
N ASP A 252 -8.98 0.51 -23.97
CA ASP A 252 -9.22 1.28 -22.72
C ASP A 252 -7.98 1.46 -21.83
N GLY A 253 -6.81 1.03 -22.32
CA GLY A 253 -5.52 1.19 -21.68
C GLY A 253 -5.01 -0.03 -20.94
N TYR A 254 -3.71 -0.04 -20.65
CA TYR A 254 -2.91 -1.10 -20.05
C TYR A 254 -2.64 -2.30 -20.97
N GLY A 255 -3.48 -2.57 -21.98
CA GLY A 255 -3.40 -3.79 -22.79
C GLY A 255 -4.00 -5.02 -22.08
N PRO A 256 -3.80 -6.24 -22.60
CA PRO A 256 -2.83 -6.55 -23.64
C PRO A 256 -3.34 -6.26 -25.05
N GLU A 257 -2.44 -5.95 -25.96
CA GLU A 257 -2.66 -6.23 -27.36
C GLU A 257 -1.76 -7.37 -27.81
N THR A 258 -2.35 -8.42 -28.33
CA THR A 258 -1.62 -9.66 -28.56
C THR A 258 -1.77 -10.17 -29.98
N MET A 259 -0.62 -10.43 -30.61
CA MET A 259 -0.55 -11.07 -31.90
C MET A 259 0.14 -12.43 -31.81
N THR A 260 -0.47 -13.45 -32.41
CA THR A 260 0.12 -14.79 -32.54
C THR A 260 0.36 -15.13 -33.98
N ILE A 261 1.60 -15.52 -34.31
CA ILE A 261 1.96 -16.21 -35.58
C ILE A 261 1.98 -17.70 -35.29
N LYS A 262 1.03 -18.44 -35.83
CA LYS A 262 0.89 -19.88 -35.61
C LYS A 262 1.83 -20.69 -36.49
N GLN A 263 2.13 -20.20 -37.69
CA GLN A 263 3.04 -20.83 -38.61
C GLN A 263 3.95 -19.81 -39.28
N LEU A 264 5.26 -20.04 -39.20
CA LEU A 264 6.25 -19.17 -39.81
C LEU A 264 6.52 -19.55 -41.26
N PHE A 265 6.59 -18.54 -42.12
CA PHE A 265 7.01 -18.62 -43.53
C PHE A 265 8.34 -17.90 -43.72
N SER A 266 9.10 -18.34 -44.73
CA SER A 266 10.36 -17.69 -45.07
C SER A 266 10.13 -16.26 -45.56
N GLY A 267 10.88 -15.31 -45.01
CA GLY A 267 10.81 -13.89 -45.37
C GLY A 267 10.82 -12.99 -44.16
N THR A 268 10.44 -11.74 -44.35
CA THR A 268 10.47 -10.72 -43.31
C THR A 268 9.05 -10.44 -42.79
N TYR A 269 8.86 -10.60 -41.50
CA TYR A 269 7.72 -10.10 -40.79
C TYR A 269 8.05 -8.71 -40.25
N VAL A 270 7.11 -7.76 -40.34
CA VAL A 270 7.28 -6.41 -39.81
C VAL A 270 6.17 -6.16 -38.78
N TYR A 271 6.57 -6.12 -37.53
CA TYR A 271 5.68 -5.71 -36.41
C TYR A 271 5.94 -4.25 -36.07
N TYR A 272 4.87 -3.47 -35.90
CA TYR A 272 4.96 -2.09 -35.44
C TYR A 272 3.69 -1.71 -34.65
N ILE A 273 3.83 -0.68 -33.84
CA ILE A 273 2.77 -0.18 -32.96
C ILE A 273 2.34 1.19 -33.48
N TYR A 274 1.03 1.44 -33.47
CA TYR A 274 0.45 2.69 -33.84
C TYR A 274 -0.42 3.22 -32.68
N GLN A 275 -0.21 4.46 -32.29
CA GLN A 275 -1.06 5.12 -31.30
C GLN A 275 -2.34 5.61 -31.98
N TYR A 276 -3.46 4.93 -31.73
CA TYR A 276 -4.75 5.27 -32.36
C TYR A 276 -5.37 6.50 -31.72
N SER A 277 -5.36 6.62 -30.40
CA SER A 277 -5.93 7.76 -29.69
C SER A 277 -4.93 8.92 -29.57
N SER A 278 -5.40 10.17 -29.78
CA SER A 278 -4.55 11.37 -29.69
C SER A 278 -4.34 11.87 -28.26
N THR A 279 -4.87 11.21 -27.24
CA THR A 279 -4.74 11.58 -25.84
C THR A 279 -3.59 10.81 -25.20
N GLY A 280 -2.50 11.50 -24.90
CA GLY A 280 -1.28 10.96 -24.29
C GLY A 280 -0.05 11.08 -25.22
N SER A 281 1.13 11.05 -24.62
CA SER A 281 2.43 10.90 -25.29
C SER A 281 3.04 9.57 -24.92
N LEU A 282 3.66 8.91 -25.85
CA LEU A 282 4.53 7.75 -25.62
C LEU A 282 5.72 8.11 -24.73
#